data_72c3490f62ba20fc246582f7ae7858dd
#
_entry.id   72c3490f62ba20fc246582f7ae7858dd
#
_cell.length_a   1.000
_cell.length_b   1.000
_cell.length_c   1.000
_cell.angle_alpha   90.00
_cell.angle_beta   90.00
_cell.angle_gamma   90.00
#
_symmetry.space_group_name_H-M   'P 1'
#
loop_
_entity.id
_entity.type
_entity.pdbx_description
1 polymer ?
#
loop_
_entity_poly.entity_id
_entity_poly.type
_entity_poly.pdbx_seq_one_letter_code
_entity_poly.pdbx_strand_id
1 'polypeptide(L)'
;YDIELDDSPVLEASPLGIMTKNSNFSKDLIFEDISELKEENQQYSLLRGKKSQVVQSYREQMFNVKNKEGKQLGVIFRVSNDGVAYAYNIKGNGEEEVLSENSGFNFPEKTTAFMAPLAKAKSGWAKTNPSYEDHYQLDIPIGTPSDYGQGWVYPALFRIGDEGWVLISETGVDCNYVATHLADDSQGGLYKVEFPHADHNLPEDPATAAVTLPF
;
A
#
# COMPACT_ATOMS: atom_id res chain seq x y z
N TYR A 1 0.84 5.94 -11.35
CA TYR A 1 1.89 6.82 -10.86
C TYR A 1 3.27 6.20 -11.06
N ASP A 2 4.26 7.03 -11.10
CA ASP A 2 5.68 6.67 -11.09
C ASP A 2 6.39 7.55 -10.06
N ILE A 3 7.56 7.13 -9.60
CA ILE A 3 8.36 7.88 -8.63
C ILE A 3 9.81 7.89 -9.11
N GLU A 4 10.40 9.07 -9.10
CA GLU A 4 11.81 9.30 -9.39
C GLU A 4 12.52 9.87 -8.15
N LEU A 5 13.76 9.48 -7.95
CA LEU A 5 14.68 10.05 -6.97
C LEU A 5 15.90 10.58 -7.73
N ASP A 6 16.13 11.89 -7.67
CA ASP A 6 17.24 12.55 -8.37
C ASP A 6 17.30 12.17 -9.87
N ASP A 7 16.17 12.28 -10.57
CA ASP A 7 15.97 11.93 -11.98
C ASP A 7 16.16 10.43 -12.32
N SER A 8 16.28 9.56 -11.31
CA SER A 8 16.36 8.10 -11.48
C SER A 8 15.04 7.43 -11.10
N PRO A 9 14.47 6.58 -11.96
CA PRO A 9 13.22 5.91 -11.65
C PRO A 9 13.40 4.90 -10.51
N VAL A 10 12.63 5.06 -9.44
CA VAL A 10 12.57 4.14 -8.30
C VAL A 10 11.30 3.30 -8.30
N LEU A 11 10.22 3.83 -8.85
CA LEU A 11 9.02 3.08 -9.24
C LEU A 11 8.64 3.47 -10.66
N GLU A 12 8.46 2.48 -11.51
CA GLU A 12 7.89 2.64 -12.85
C GLU A 12 6.37 2.74 -12.76
N ALA A 13 5.69 2.89 -13.89
CA ALA A 13 4.23 3.03 -13.96
C ALA A 13 3.51 1.99 -13.07
N SER A 14 2.99 2.45 -11.95
CA SER A 14 2.36 1.67 -10.89
C SER A 14 0.87 1.93 -10.84
N PRO A 15 0.03 0.90 -10.71
CA PRO A 15 -1.42 1.07 -10.65
C PRO A 15 -1.85 1.66 -9.31
N LEU A 16 -2.99 2.35 -9.35
CA LEU A 16 -3.80 2.72 -8.20
C LEU A 16 -5.24 2.30 -8.45
N GLY A 17 -5.96 2.02 -7.37
CA GLY A 17 -7.37 1.73 -7.45
C GLY A 17 -7.91 1.03 -6.22
N ILE A 18 -9.21 1.19 -6.02
CA ILE A 18 -9.94 0.58 -4.92
C ILE A 18 -11.29 0.11 -5.43
N MET A 19 -11.74 -1.01 -4.96
CA MET A 19 -13.04 -1.57 -5.31
C MET A 19 -13.88 -1.72 -4.05
N THR A 20 -15.09 -1.17 -4.13
CA THR A 20 -16.10 -1.34 -3.10
C THR A 20 -17.26 -2.18 -3.62
N LYS A 21 -18.15 -2.60 -2.73
CA LYS A 21 -19.35 -3.34 -3.08
C LYS A 21 -20.22 -2.60 -4.11
N ASN A 22 -20.27 -1.28 -4.04
CA ASN A 22 -21.13 -0.46 -4.85
C ASN A 22 -20.38 0.38 -5.89
N SER A 23 -19.04 0.29 -5.97
CA SER A 23 -18.26 1.15 -6.87
C SER A 23 -16.92 0.51 -7.24
N ASN A 24 -16.54 0.66 -8.50
CA ASN A 24 -15.22 0.23 -8.98
C ASN A 24 -14.41 1.46 -9.40
N PHE A 25 -13.28 1.67 -8.73
CA PHE A 25 -12.33 2.72 -9.02
C PHE A 25 -10.96 2.18 -9.47
N SER A 26 -10.91 0.98 -10.04
CA SER A 26 -9.68 0.37 -10.53
C SER A 26 -9.42 0.58 -12.03
N LYS A 27 -10.42 1.06 -12.78
CA LYS A 27 -10.31 1.25 -14.24
C LYS A 27 -11.30 2.28 -14.77
N ASP A 28 -11.01 2.75 -15.99
CA ASP A 28 -11.89 3.65 -16.75
C ASP A 28 -12.25 4.93 -15.98
N LEU A 29 -11.31 5.42 -15.19
CA LEU A 29 -11.51 6.63 -14.40
C LEU A 29 -11.37 7.87 -15.29
N ILE A 30 -12.20 8.86 -14.99
CA ILE A 30 -12.19 10.16 -15.66
C ILE A 30 -11.65 11.17 -14.65
N PHE A 31 -10.59 11.84 -15.03
CA PHE A 31 -10.04 12.94 -14.23
C PHE A 31 -11.04 14.12 -14.18
N GLU A 32 -11.24 14.69 -13.00
CA GLU A 32 -12.11 15.84 -12.79
C GLU A 32 -11.32 17.10 -12.49
N ASP A 33 -10.61 17.12 -11.39
CA ASP A 33 -9.82 18.26 -10.95
C ASP A 33 -8.68 17.86 -10.01
N ILE A 34 -7.92 18.86 -9.60
CA ILE A 34 -6.80 18.79 -8.66
C ILE A 34 -7.03 19.82 -7.55
N SER A 35 -6.84 19.45 -6.31
CA SER A 35 -6.93 20.37 -5.19
C SER A 35 -5.82 21.43 -5.21
N GLU A 36 -5.97 22.49 -4.45
CA GLU A 36 -4.85 23.37 -4.14
C GLU A 36 -3.72 22.58 -3.47
N LEU A 37 -2.49 22.93 -3.84
CA LEU A 37 -1.28 22.36 -3.22
C LEU A 37 -1.17 22.89 -1.79
N LYS A 38 -1.07 22.01 -0.81
CA LYS A 38 -0.81 22.35 0.58
C LYS A 38 0.65 22.07 0.91
N GLU A 39 1.29 22.98 1.60
CA GLU A 39 2.60 22.80 2.20
C GLU A 39 2.43 22.72 3.71
N GLU A 40 2.83 21.60 4.29
CA GLU A 40 2.64 21.29 5.70
C GLU A 40 3.99 21.12 6.39
N ASN A 41 4.09 21.69 7.59
CA ASN A 41 5.23 21.55 8.47
C ASN A 41 4.73 21.06 9.83
N GLN A 42 5.08 19.84 10.17
CA GLN A 42 4.71 19.23 11.44
C GLN A 42 5.94 19.08 12.33
N GLN A 43 5.78 19.38 13.60
CA GLN A 43 6.80 19.16 14.60
C GLN A 43 6.22 18.39 15.78
N TYR A 44 6.88 17.32 16.14
CA TYR A 44 6.47 16.52 17.29
C TYR A 44 7.66 15.91 18.03
N SER A 45 7.40 15.50 19.28
CA SER A 45 8.40 14.88 20.13
C SER A 45 8.14 13.40 20.27
N LEU A 46 9.19 12.60 20.13
CA LEU A 46 9.17 11.18 20.43
C LEU A 46 9.75 10.94 21.82
N LEU A 47 9.05 10.16 22.63
CA LEU A 47 9.54 9.74 23.96
C LEU A 47 10.71 8.75 23.85
N ARG A 48 10.79 8.02 22.75
CA ARG A 48 11.82 7.02 22.48
C ARG A 48 12.18 7.05 20.99
N GLY A 49 13.40 6.67 20.65
CA GLY A 49 13.89 6.61 19.27
C GLY A 49 15.23 7.32 19.11
N LYS A 50 15.76 7.30 17.88
CA LYS A 50 17.05 7.94 17.54
C LYS A 50 16.99 9.48 17.55
N LYS A 51 15.80 10.04 17.37
CA LYS A 51 15.54 11.49 17.39
C LYS A 51 14.41 11.75 18.37
N SER A 52 14.60 12.69 19.30
CA SER A 52 13.57 13.12 20.25
C SER A 52 12.66 14.21 19.67
N GLN A 53 13.16 14.99 18.73
CA GLN A 53 12.38 15.99 17.99
C GLN A 53 12.36 15.63 16.51
N VAL A 54 11.17 15.61 15.95
CA VAL A 54 10.96 15.33 14.52
C VAL A 54 10.31 16.55 13.91
N VAL A 55 10.90 17.03 12.82
CA VAL A 55 10.31 18.05 11.95
C VAL A 55 10.07 17.37 10.60
N GLN A 56 8.84 17.34 10.16
CA GLN A 56 8.44 16.77 8.90
C GLN A 56 7.80 17.84 8.04
N SER A 57 8.33 18.03 6.85
CA SER A 57 7.77 18.94 5.85
C SER A 57 7.34 18.12 4.64
N TYR A 58 6.12 18.33 4.19
CA TYR A 58 5.62 17.64 2.99
C TYR A 58 4.67 18.55 2.20
N ARG A 59 4.50 18.20 0.94
CA ARG A 59 3.47 18.75 0.06
C ARG A 59 2.35 17.74 -0.09
N GLU A 60 1.11 18.21 0.03
CA GLU A 60 -0.07 17.38 -0.14
C GLU A 60 -0.93 17.91 -1.28
N GLN A 61 -1.40 17.00 -2.12
CA GLN A 61 -2.33 17.33 -3.18
C GLN A 61 -3.28 16.17 -3.43
N MET A 62 -4.55 16.48 -3.71
CA MET A 62 -5.58 15.49 -4.01
C MET A 62 -6.00 15.59 -5.48
N PHE A 63 -6.01 14.46 -6.15
CA PHE A 63 -6.48 14.28 -7.52
C PHE A 63 -7.89 13.67 -7.47
N ASN A 64 -8.87 14.41 -7.95
CA ASN A 64 -10.24 13.95 -7.98
C ASN A 64 -10.54 13.26 -9.32
N VAL A 65 -11.07 12.07 -9.22
CA VAL A 65 -11.49 11.25 -10.37
C VAL A 65 -12.89 10.73 -10.15
N LYS A 66 -13.56 10.35 -11.23
CA LYS A 66 -14.84 9.64 -11.16
C LYS A 66 -14.83 8.39 -12.03
N ASN A 67 -15.62 7.42 -11.63
CA ASN A 67 -15.89 6.24 -12.45
C ASN A 67 -17.01 6.51 -13.48
N LYS A 68 -17.32 5.50 -14.32
CA LYS A 68 -18.37 5.61 -15.35
C LYS A 68 -19.78 5.86 -14.78
N GLU A 69 -20.03 5.48 -13.53
CA GLU A 69 -21.30 5.70 -12.82
C GLU A 69 -21.40 7.08 -12.18
N GLY A 70 -20.35 7.90 -12.31
CA GLY A 70 -20.29 9.25 -11.73
C GLY A 70 -19.93 9.28 -10.24
N LYS A 71 -19.54 8.15 -9.66
CA LYS A 71 -19.02 8.10 -8.27
C LYS A 71 -17.63 8.68 -8.20
N GLN A 72 -17.33 9.41 -7.16
CA GLN A 72 -16.08 10.17 -7.01
C GLN A 72 -15.10 9.51 -6.05
N LEU A 73 -13.83 9.56 -6.41
CA LEU A 73 -12.68 9.16 -5.60
C LEU A 73 -11.65 10.28 -5.61
N GLY A 74 -11.15 10.65 -4.44
CA GLY A 74 -9.94 11.45 -4.29
C GLY A 74 -8.74 10.53 -4.07
N VAL A 75 -7.64 10.79 -4.77
CA VAL A 75 -6.34 10.17 -4.49
C VAL A 75 -5.44 11.26 -3.93
N ILE A 76 -5.06 11.12 -2.67
CA ILE A 76 -4.22 12.08 -1.95
C ILE A 76 -2.78 11.60 -2.03
N PHE A 77 -1.89 12.46 -2.50
CA PHE A 77 -0.45 12.25 -2.41
C PHE A 77 0.18 13.21 -1.41
N ARG A 78 1.07 12.67 -0.58
CA ARG A 78 2.00 13.42 0.26
C ARG A 78 3.41 13.13 -0.17
N VAL A 79 4.15 14.17 -0.50
CA VAL A 79 5.53 14.06 -0.99
C VAL A 79 6.44 14.86 -0.07
N SER A 80 7.46 14.21 0.46
CA SER A 80 8.56 14.78 1.24
C SER A 80 9.89 14.42 0.61
N ASN A 81 10.98 14.98 1.13
CA ASN A 81 12.33 14.67 0.61
C ASN A 81 12.77 13.23 0.86
N ASP A 82 12.12 12.54 1.77
CA ASP A 82 12.48 11.19 2.22
C ASP A 82 11.37 10.14 1.95
N GLY A 83 10.28 10.54 1.31
CA GLY A 83 9.22 9.60 1.01
C GLY A 83 7.99 10.16 0.33
N VAL A 84 7.22 9.23 -0.22
CA VAL A 84 5.91 9.48 -0.81
C VAL A 84 4.88 8.59 -0.11
N ALA A 85 3.74 9.16 0.25
CA ALA A 85 2.59 8.42 0.72
C ALA A 85 1.38 8.74 -0.15
N TYR A 86 0.49 7.76 -0.32
CA TYR A 86 -0.82 7.99 -0.91
C TYR A 86 -1.93 7.47 -0.01
N ALA A 87 -3.13 8.02 -0.19
CA ALA A 87 -4.35 7.55 0.46
C ALA A 87 -5.54 7.77 -0.47
N TYR A 88 -6.59 6.99 -0.26
CA TYR A 88 -7.86 7.17 -0.95
C TYR A 88 -8.82 7.98 -0.10
N ASN A 89 -9.67 8.75 -0.76
CA ASN A 89 -10.80 9.44 -0.15
C ASN A 89 -12.04 9.14 -0.99
N ILE A 90 -12.82 8.14 -0.57
CA ILE A 90 -14.06 7.75 -1.22
C ILE A 90 -15.15 8.72 -0.80
N LYS A 91 -15.69 9.46 -1.77
CA LYS A 91 -16.75 10.44 -1.52
C LYS A 91 -18.10 9.73 -1.32
N GLY A 92 -18.93 10.30 -0.46
CA GLY A 92 -20.27 9.78 -0.25
C GLY A 92 -20.77 9.93 1.18
N ASN A 93 -21.83 9.20 1.51
CA ASN A 93 -22.43 9.15 2.84
C ASN A 93 -22.85 7.71 3.15
N GLY A 94 -22.89 7.36 4.42
CA GLY A 94 -23.33 6.06 4.92
C GLY A 94 -22.20 5.04 4.97
N GLU A 95 -22.56 3.78 5.08
CA GLU A 95 -21.60 2.68 5.16
C GLU A 95 -21.31 2.11 3.77
N GLU A 96 -20.06 1.72 3.57
CA GLU A 96 -19.59 1.08 2.35
C GLU A 96 -18.66 -0.09 2.72
N GLU A 97 -18.57 -1.07 1.87
CA GLU A 97 -17.69 -2.22 2.05
C GLU A 97 -16.60 -2.20 0.98
N VAL A 98 -15.35 -2.05 1.41
CA VAL A 98 -14.19 -2.15 0.53
C VAL A 98 -13.83 -3.61 0.37
N LEU A 99 -13.80 -4.06 -0.88
CA LEU A 99 -13.57 -5.46 -1.25
C LEU A 99 -12.12 -5.75 -1.61
N SER A 100 -11.43 -4.80 -2.22
CA SER A 100 -10.03 -4.94 -2.60
C SER A 100 -9.38 -3.61 -2.90
N GLU A 101 -8.08 -3.58 -2.80
CA GLU A 101 -7.22 -2.51 -3.27
C GLU A 101 -6.42 -3.00 -4.49
N ASN A 102 -6.43 -2.20 -5.55
CA ASN A 102 -5.76 -2.53 -6.82
C ASN A 102 -4.45 -1.75 -6.99
N SER A 103 -3.97 -1.19 -5.90
CA SER A 103 -2.68 -0.49 -5.84
C SER A 103 -1.52 -1.46 -6.00
N GLY A 104 -0.40 -0.95 -6.47
CA GLY A 104 0.81 -1.74 -6.57
C GLY A 104 2.04 -0.87 -6.76
N PHE A 105 3.19 -1.51 -6.65
CA PHE A 105 4.51 -0.93 -6.73
C PHE A 105 5.30 -1.66 -7.82
N ASN A 106 5.55 -0.99 -8.93
CA ASN A 106 6.26 -1.57 -10.07
C ASN A 106 7.72 -1.15 -10.05
N PHE A 107 8.61 -2.08 -9.77
CA PHE A 107 10.04 -1.84 -9.64
C PHE A 107 10.78 -2.08 -10.97
N PRO A 108 11.84 -1.29 -11.27
CA PRO A 108 12.73 -1.56 -12.40
C PRO A 108 13.37 -2.96 -12.34
N GLU A 109 13.60 -3.58 -13.49
CA GLU A 109 14.12 -4.97 -13.60
C GLU A 109 15.40 -5.25 -12.79
N LYS A 110 16.28 -4.25 -12.64
CA LYS A 110 17.53 -4.35 -11.87
C LYS A 110 17.38 -4.41 -10.35
N THR A 111 16.14 -4.43 -9.85
CA THR A 111 15.82 -4.36 -8.40
C THR A 111 15.97 -5.73 -7.75
N THR A 112 16.48 -5.74 -6.53
CA THR A 112 16.44 -6.89 -5.63
C THR A 112 15.68 -6.53 -4.36
N ALA A 113 15.18 -7.52 -3.64
CA ALA A 113 14.31 -7.33 -2.49
C ALA A 113 14.82 -8.03 -1.24
N PHE A 114 14.44 -7.45 -0.09
CA PHE A 114 14.68 -7.97 1.25
C PHE A 114 13.31 -8.01 1.94
N MET A 115 12.70 -9.19 1.98
CA MET A 115 11.30 -9.34 2.39
C MET A 115 11.12 -10.58 3.26
N ALA A 116 10.16 -10.51 4.19
CA ALA A 116 9.70 -11.68 4.93
C ALA A 116 8.44 -12.25 4.29
N PRO A 117 8.36 -13.57 4.06
CA PRO A 117 7.16 -14.18 3.51
C PRO A 117 6.04 -14.17 4.55
N LEU A 118 4.81 -13.99 4.10
CA LEU A 118 3.62 -14.18 4.92
C LEU A 118 3.42 -15.69 5.15
N ALA A 119 3.56 -16.14 6.39
CA ALA A 119 3.41 -17.55 6.74
C ALA A 119 1.94 -17.97 6.75
N LYS A 120 1.69 -19.22 6.40
CA LYS A 120 0.34 -19.82 6.51
C LYS A 120 -0.12 -19.86 7.95
N ALA A 121 -1.41 -19.64 8.15
CA ALA A 121 -2.04 -19.79 9.44
C ALA A 121 -1.84 -21.21 9.98
N LYS A 122 -1.53 -21.32 11.27
CA LYS A 122 -1.31 -22.59 11.97
C LYS A 122 -2.64 -23.17 12.46
N SER A 123 -2.60 -24.37 12.99
CA SER A 123 -3.76 -25.03 13.60
C SER A 123 -3.90 -24.69 15.09
N GLY A 124 -5.03 -25.05 15.69
CA GLY A 124 -5.30 -24.85 17.11
C GLY A 124 -5.47 -23.38 17.50
N TRP A 125 -4.88 -22.99 18.62
CA TRP A 125 -4.97 -21.61 19.12
C TRP A 125 -4.25 -20.58 18.25
N ALA A 126 -3.27 -21.02 17.47
CA ALA A 126 -2.56 -20.17 16.51
C ALA A 126 -3.26 -20.09 15.14
N LYS A 127 -4.48 -20.63 15.03
CA LYS A 127 -5.24 -20.75 13.79
C LYS A 127 -5.55 -19.40 13.13
N THR A 128 -5.79 -18.38 13.94
CA THR A 128 -6.16 -17.03 13.47
C THR A 128 -4.97 -16.11 13.25
N ASN A 129 -3.76 -16.63 13.36
CA ASN A 129 -2.57 -15.82 13.36
C ASN A 129 -1.62 -16.28 12.24
N PRO A 130 -1.68 -15.72 11.04
CA PRO A 130 -0.56 -15.83 10.14
C PRO A 130 0.64 -15.23 10.85
N SER A 131 1.77 -15.91 10.84
CA SER A 131 2.98 -15.35 11.43
C SER A 131 3.54 -14.27 10.54
N TYR A 132 3.61 -13.06 11.06
CA TYR A 132 4.35 -11.95 10.46
C TYR A 132 5.83 -11.95 10.86
N GLU A 133 6.23 -12.96 11.65
CA GLU A 133 7.60 -13.15 12.10
C GLU A 133 8.18 -14.39 11.44
N ASP A 134 8.86 -14.18 10.32
CA ASP A 134 9.62 -15.21 9.63
C ASP A 134 10.98 -14.65 9.20
N HIS A 135 11.83 -15.53 8.69
CA HIS A 135 13.15 -15.14 8.20
C HIS A 135 13.03 -14.32 6.93
N TYR A 136 13.70 -13.17 6.93
CA TYR A 136 13.83 -12.36 5.73
C TYR A 136 14.61 -13.11 4.66
N GLN A 137 14.07 -13.14 3.47
CA GLN A 137 14.81 -13.49 2.26
C GLN A 137 15.60 -12.27 1.81
N LEU A 138 16.91 -12.44 1.65
CA LEU A 138 17.83 -11.33 1.46
C LEU A 138 18.31 -11.28 0.02
N ASP A 139 18.23 -10.09 -0.58
CA ASP A 139 18.78 -9.79 -1.91
C ASP A 139 18.23 -10.70 -3.02
N ILE A 140 16.96 -11.07 -2.92
CA ILE A 140 16.28 -11.90 -3.90
C ILE A 140 15.88 -11.06 -5.13
N PRO A 141 15.94 -11.63 -6.35
CA PRO A 141 15.42 -10.95 -7.54
C PRO A 141 13.93 -10.61 -7.37
N ILE A 142 13.51 -9.46 -7.91
CA ILE A 142 12.06 -9.15 -7.99
C ILE A 142 11.34 -10.24 -8.78
N GLY A 143 10.06 -10.49 -8.45
CA GLY A 143 9.29 -11.56 -9.05
C GLY A 143 9.53 -12.94 -8.45
N THR A 144 10.43 -13.08 -7.45
CA THR A 144 10.59 -14.33 -6.70
C THR A 144 9.30 -14.62 -5.93
N PRO A 145 8.68 -15.80 -6.07
CA PRO A 145 7.53 -16.18 -5.27
C PRO A 145 7.91 -16.35 -3.79
N SER A 146 6.97 -16.09 -2.88
CA SER A 146 7.20 -16.32 -1.45
C SER A 146 7.21 -17.83 -1.14
N ASP A 147 7.93 -18.23 -0.09
CA ASP A 147 8.10 -19.64 0.30
C ASP A 147 6.76 -20.35 0.59
N TYR A 148 5.74 -19.60 0.98
CA TYR A 148 4.44 -20.16 1.37
C TYR A 148 3.34 -19.89 0.36
N GLY A 149 3.59 -19.12 -0.70
CA GLY A 149 2.61 -18.72 -1.71
C GLY A 149 1.49 -17.86 -1.14
N GLN A 150 1.80 -17.04 -0.11
CA GLN A 150 0.88 -16.14 0.56
C GLN A 150 1.27 -14.66 0.40
N GLY A 151 2.34 -14.38 -0.34
CA GLY A 151 2.89 -13.04 -0.50
C GLY A 151 3.85 -12.63 0.62
N TRP A 152 4.01 -11.33 0.81
CA TRP A 152 5.07 -10.73 1.59
C TRP A 152 4.53 -9.71 2.58
N VAL A 153 5.06 -9.72 3.81
CA VAL A 153 4.64 -8.78 4.85
C VAL A 153 5.39 -7.46 4.77
N TYR A 154 4.79 -6.41 5.28
CA TYR A 154 5.47 -5.14 5.51
C TYR A 154 6.28 -5.16 6.82
N PRO A 155 7.37 -4.38 6.90
CA PRO A 155 7.97 -3.57 5.83
C PRO A 155 8.73 -4.41 4.80
N ALA A 156 8.70 -4.01 3.55
CA ALA A 156 9.45 -4.63 2.45
C ALA A 156 10.49 -3.66 1.92
N LEU A 157 11.76 -4.08 1.84
CA LEU A 157 12.87 -3.23 1.41
C LEU A 157 13.36 -3.67 0.03
N PHE A 158 13.54 -2.72 -0.86
CA PHE A 158 13.99 -2.94 -2.23
C PHE A 158 15.27 -2.15 -2.50
N ARG A 159 16.21 -2.77 -3.20
CA ARG A 159 17.43 -2.13 -3.69
C ARG A 159 17.37 -2.00 -5.20
N ILE A 160 17.45 -0.79 -5.71
CA ILE A 160 17.34 -0.47 -7.12
C ILE A 160 18.76 -0.36 -7.71
N GLY A 161 19.34 -1.48 -8.05
CA GLY A 161 20.74 -1.53 -8.50
C GLY A 161 21.67 -0.79 -7.54
N ASP A 162 22.41 0.18 -8.07
CA ASP A 162 23.29 1.06 -7.31
C ASP A 162 22.68 2.47 -7.06
N GLU A 163 21.42 2.69 -7.46
CA GLU A 163 20.80 4.02 -7.45
C GLU A 163 20.12 4.35 -6.11
N GLY A 164 19.66 3.36 -5.36
CA GLY A 164 19.03 3.66 -4.08
C GLY A 164 18.24 2.51 -3.46
N TRP A 165 17.57 2.85 -2.37
CA TRP A 165 16.75 1.93 -1.59
C TRP A 165 15.36 2.49 -1.39
N VAL A 166 14.36 1.64 -1.50
CA VAL A 166 12.96 1.97 -1.25
C VAL A 166 12.41 1.04 -0.17
N LEU A 167 11.87 1.61 0.89
CA LEU A 167 11.13 0.87 1.91
C LEU A 167 9.64 1.07 1.66
N ILE A 168 8.92 -0.01 1.48
CA ILE A 168 7.46 -0.01 1.38
C ILE A 168 6.87 -0.43 2.72
N SER A 169 5.90 0.33 3.19
CA SER A 169 5.15 0.02 4.40
C SER A 169 3.77 0.68 4.32
N GLU A 170 2.86 0.22 5.15
CA GLU A 170 1.59 0.90 5.39
C GLU A 170 1.61 1.64 6.73
N THR A 171 0.74 2.61 6.89
CA THR A 171 0.60 3.40 8.12
C THR A 171 -0.87 3.75 8.35
N GLY A 172 -1.20 4.18 9.57
CA GLY A 172 -2.57 4.51 9.93
C GLY A 172 -3.46 3.28 10.08
N VAL A 173 -2.86 2.09 10.25
CA VAL A 173 -3.61 0.86 10.51
C VAL A 173 -4.29 0.99 11.87
N ASP A 174 -5.57 1.26 11.82
CA ASP A 174 -6.47 1.28 12.97
C ASP A 174 -7.57 0.21 12.78
N CYS A 175 -8.62 0.24 13.57
CA CYS A 175 -9.70 -0.74 13.44
C CYS A 175 -10.66 -0.46 12.27
N ASN A 176 -10.41 0.54 11.43
CA ASN A 176 -11.32 0.96 10.36
C ASN A 176 -10.96 0.39 8.99
N TYR A 177 -9.79 -0.23 8.86
CA TYR A 177 -9.34 -0.83 7.61
C TYR A 177 -8.58 -2.13 7.86
N VAL A 178 -8.43 -2.96 6.84
CA VAL A 178 -7.64 -4.20 6.93
C VAL A 178 -6.16 -3.88 6.87
N ALA A 179 -5.35 -4.62 7.63
CA ALA A 179 -3.92 -4.66 7.40
C ALA A 179 -3.66 -5.42 6.09
N THR A 180 -2.90 -4.80 5.19
CA THR A 180 -2.61 -5.37 3.88
C THR A 180 -1.24 -6.05 3.84
N HIS A 181 -0.93 -6.70 2.73
CA HIS A 181 0.39 -7.26 2.45
C HIS A 181 0.67 -7.16 0.94
N LEU A 182 1.88 -7.51 0.50
CA LEU A 182 2.19 -7.59 -0.92
C LEU A 182 1.83 -8.98 -1.43
N ALA A 183 1.12 -9.03 -2.55
CA ALA A 183 0.70 -10.27 -3.19
C ALA A 183 1.89 -11.15 -3.60
N ASP A 184 1.68 -12.45 -3.64
CA ASP A 184 2.68 -13.42 -4.11
C ASP A 184 2.93 -13.31 -5.62
N ASP A 185 1.88 -12.97 -6.38
CA ASP A 185 1.97 -12.78 -7.83
C ASP A 185 2.53 -11.40 -8.18
N SER A 186 3.85 -11.34 -8.24
CA SER A 186 4.61 -10.13 -8.58
C SER A 186 5.21 -10.20 -9.98
N GLN A 187 4.35 -10.30 -10.98
CA GLN A 187 4.78 -10.41 -12.38
C GLN A 187 5.64 -9.21 -12.80
N GLY A 188 6.88 -9.48 -13.23
CA GLY A 188 7.77 -8.46 -13.80
C GLY A 188 8.16 -7.35 -12.84
N GLY A 189 8.11 -7.58 -11.52
CA GLY A 189 8.45 -6.57 -10.51
C GLY A 189 7.28 -5.72 -10.02
N LEU A 190 6.06 -5.96 -10.49
CA LEU A 190 4.86 -5.32 -9.99
C LEU A 190 4.33 -6.07 -8.75
N TYR A 191 4.59 -5.55 -7.57
CA TYR A 191 4.02 -6.02 -6.32
C TYR A 191 2.69 -5.31 -6.03
N LYS A 192 1.60 -6.06 -6.02
CA LYS A 192 0.26 -5.53 -5.71
C LYS A 192 -0.03 -5.57 -4.23
N VAL A 193 -0.85 -4.65 -3.77
CA VAL A 193 -1.46 -4.70 -2.45
C VAL A 193 -2.53 -5.77 -2.44
N GLU A 194 -2.57 -6.60 -1.40
CA GLU A 194 -3.53 -7.67 -1.24
C GLU A 194 -4.11 -7.67 0.18
N PHE A 195 -5.38 -8.02 0.28
CA PHE A 195 -6.07 -8.20 1.55
C PHE A 195 -5.82 -9.62 2.07
N PRO A 196 -5.90 -9.84 3.39
CA PRO A 196 -5.72 -11.17 3.96
C PRO A 196 -6.63 -12.21 3.32
N HIS A 197 -6.07 -13.38 3.00
CA HIS A 197 -6.81 -14.49 2.39
C HIS A 197 -7.76 -15.19 3.38
N ALA A 198 -8.80 -15.81 2.86
CA ALA A 198 -9.73 -16.65 3.62
C ALA A 198 -9.02 -17.78 4.40
N ASP A 199 -7.92 -18.30 3.86
CA ASP A 199 -7.06 -19.32 4.50
C ASP A 199 -6.43 -18.85 5.82
N HIS A 200 -6.43 -17.57 6.12
CA HIS A 200 -6.02 -17.01 7.41
C HIS A 200 -7.10 -17.14 8.49
N ASN A 201 -8.05 -18.05 8.28
CA ASN A 201 -9.18 -18.34 9.18
C ASN A 201 -10.13 -17.16 9.42
N LEU A 202 -10.17 -16.28 8.47
CA LEU A 202 -11.29 -15.36 8.33
C LEU A 202 -12.50 -16.16 7.84
N PRO A 203 -13.71 -15.92 8.35
CA PRO A 203 -14.88 -16.65 7.92
C PRO A 203 -15.14 -16.39 6.43
N GLU A 204 -15.02 -17.45 5.65
CA GLU A 204 -15.63 -17.70 4.34
C GLU A 204 -15.15 -16.89 3.11
N ASP A 205 -14.64 -15.65 3.25
CA ASP A 205 -14.24 -14.79 2.12
C ASP A 205 -12.95 -14.02 2.40
N PRO A 206 -12.29 -13.44 1.37
CA PRO A 206 -11.21 -12.50 1.59
C PRO A 206 -11.65 -11.40 2.56
N ALA A 207 -10.76 -10.94 3.40
CA ALA A 207 -11.07 -9.84 4.30
C ALA A 207 -11.64 -8.66 3.52
N THR A 208 -12.67 -8.05 4.07
CA THR A 208 -13.25 -6.80 3.57
C THR A 208 -13.22 -5.76 4.67
N ALA A 209 -13.24 -4.48 4.32
CA ALA A 209 -13.32 -3.40 5.29
C ALA A 209 -14.67 -2.70 5.20
N ALA A 210 -15.42 -2.70 6.30
CA ALA A 210 -16.59 -1.85 6.45
C ALA A 210 -16.13 -0.43 6.85
N VAL A 211 -16.43 0.55 6.02
CA VAL A 211 -16.01 1.94 6.21
C VAL A 211 -17.22 2.88 6.21
N THR A 212 -17.10 3.99 6.92
CA THR A 212 -18.11 5.05 6.89
C THR A 212 -17.64 6.17 5.96
N LEU A 213 -18.48 6.50 4.98
CA LEU A 213 -18.17 7.55 4.00
C LEU A 213 -18.42 8.96 4.56
N PRO A 214 -17.60 9.96 4.19
CA PRO A 214 -16.40 9.81 3.35
C PRO A 214 -15.28 9.09 4.10
N PHE A 215 -14.57 8.24 3.40
CA PHE A 215 -13.47 7.42 3.92
C PHE A 215 -12.18 7.81 3.22
#